data_9d539a12e19ed5bc8211bc305b2f4818
#
_entry.id   9d539a12e19ed5bc8211bc305b2f4818
#
_cell.length_a   1.000
_cell.length_b   1.000
_cell.length_c   1.000
_cell.angle_alpha   90.00
_cell.angle_beta   90.00
_cell.angle_gamma   90.00
#
_symmetry.space_group_name_H-M   'P 1'
#
loop_
_entity.id
_entity.type
_entity.pdbx_description
1 polymer ?
#
loop_
_entity_poly.entity_id
_entity_poly.type
_entity_poly.pdbx_seq_one_letter_code
_entity_poly.pdbx_strand_id
1 'polypeptide(L)'
;MESESCILLYTRQADAVAAALQKDGIVQVKKAYVAEKYGAEAKSFQIAYGFFRELMAERIPPETGEESPYWLHGTALGAGVYGDRQLLVLNAPRKDCLFFDSRRWNRVLNLSHLGKEKDEEEAFEKELRRVGVFHGSQVFLTPFYPVQRQEILNSWRRNLLIPPEELAYLQAALWRLKKEWLVN
;
A
#
# COMPACT_ATOMS: atom_id res chain seq x y z
N MET A 1 12.10 -21.33 21.00
CA MET A 1 12.30 -20.18 20.09
C MET A 1 11.68 -20.60 18.77
N GLU A 2 10.46 -20.11 18.49
CA GLU A 2 9.88 -20.27 17.16
C GLU A 2 10.78 -19.52 16.18
N SER A 3 11.26 -20.19 15.15
CA SER A 3 12.04 -19.55 14.10
C SER A 3 11.13 -18.49 13.46
N GLU A 4 11.52 -17.25 13.56
CA GLU A 4 10.78 -16.12 12.98
C GLU A 4 10.60 -16.40 11.49
N SER A 5 9.34 -16.62 11.05
CA SER A 5 9.08 -16.93 9.65
C SER A 5 9.31 -15.70 8.78
N CYS A 6 10.24 -15.80 7.84
CA CYS A 6 10.54 -14.76 6.86
C CYS A 6 9.83 -15.00 5.54
N ILE A 7 9.78 -13.98 4.70
CA ILE A 7 9.22 -14.02 3.35
C ILE A 7 10.13 -13.29 2.36
N LEU A 8 10.30 -13.88 1.20
CA LEU A 8 11.06 -13.26 0.11
C LEU A 8 10.19 -12.21 -0.61
N LEU A 9 10.67 -10.98 -0.65
CA LEU A 9 9.98 -9.84 -1.24
C LEU A 9 10.92 -9.05 -2.16
N TYR A 10 10.32 -8.36 -3.13
CA TYR A 10 11.01 -7.64 -4.19
C TYR A 10 10.57 -6.18 -4.23
N THR A 11 11.51 -5.26 -4.38
CA THR A 11 11.23 -3.84 -4.59
C THR A 11 12.26 -3.20 -5.49
N ARG A 12 11.86 -2.18 -6.26
CA ARG A 12 12.80 -1.38 -7.05
C ARG A 12 12.98 -0.01 -6.41
N GLN A 13 14.22 0.31 -6.11
CA GLN A 13 14.60 1.54 -5.45
C GLN A 13 15.63 2.31 -6.27
N ALA A 14 15.63 3.64 -6.13
CA ALA A 14 16.67 4.49 -6.72
C ALA A 14 18.05 4.11 -6.14
N ASP A 15 19.10 4.29 -6.94
CA ASP A 15 20.46 3.97 -6.52
C ASP A 15 20.86 4.65 -5.21
N ALA A 16 20.40 5.88 -4.98
CA ALA A 16 20.65 6.60 -3.74
C ALA A 16 20.07 5.88 -2.50
N VAL A 17 18.88 5.25 -2.63
CA VAL A 17 18.25 4.48 -1.54
C VAL A 17 19.04 3.20 -1.31
N ALA A 18 19.43 2.49 -2.36
CA ALA A 18 20.23 1.28 -2.27
C ALA A 18 21.62 1.57 -1.64
N ALA A 19 22.26 2.64 -2.05
CA ALA A 19 23.55 3.10 -1.48
C ALA A 19 23.41 3.48 0.01
N ALA A 20 22.36 4.22 0.37
CA ALA A 20 22.07 4.57 1.77
C ALA A 20 21.81 3.31 2.61
N LEU A 21 21.05 2.33 2.08
CA LEU A 21 20.81 1.07 2.77
C LEU A 21 22.12 0.30 3.03
N GLN A 22 23.02 0.27 2.05
CA GLN A 22 24.33 -0.37 2.22
C GLN A 22 25.21 0.34 3.23
N LYS A 23 25.19 1.68 3.27
CA LYS A 23 26.01 2.51 4.14
C LYS A 23 25.46 2.55 5.56
N ASP A 24 24.18 2.84 5.72
CA ASP A 24 23.58 3.21 7.01
C ASP A 24 22.88 2.00 7.67
N GLY A 25 22.71 0.90 6.93
CA GLY A 25 22.09 -0.33 7.42
C GLY A 25 20.55 -0.31 7.46
N ILE A 26 19.93 0.87 7.55
CA ILE A 26 18.47 1.06 7.60
C ILE A 26 18.09 2.29 6.80
N VAL A 27 17.01 2.20 6.03
CA VAL A 27 16.41 3.35 5.34
C VAL A 27 14.92 3.44 5.62
N GLN A 28 14.42 4.70 5.66
CA GLN A 28 13.02 5.06 5.91
C GLN A 28 12.54 6.04 4.85
N VAL A 29 11.23 6.02 4.51
CA VAL A 29 10.64 6.99 3.59
C VAL A 29 10.18 8.23 4.36
N LYS A 30 10.67 9.41 3.96
CA LYS A 30 10.23 10.69 4.51
C LYS A 30 9.03 11.23 3.72
N LYS A 31 8.04 11.76 4.43
CA LYS A 31 6.77 12.29 3.88
C LYS A 31 6.96 13.34 2.77
N ALA A 32 7.98 14.19 2.91
CA ALA A 32 8.30 15.22 1.93
C ALA A 32 8.52 14.65 0.51
N TYR A 33 9.10 13.45 0.41
CA TYR A 33 9.40 12.80 -0.86
C TYR A 33 8.14 12.33 -1.61
N VAL A 34 7.09 11.95 -0.87
CA VAL A 34 5.83 11.47 -1.45
C VAL A 34 5.00 12.64 -1.97
N ALA A 35 4.98 13.78 -1.26
CA ALA A 35 4.23 14.96 -1.65
C ALA A 35 4.78 15.60 -2.94
N GLU A 36 6.11 15.63 -3.11
CA GLU A 36 6.78 16.20 -4.27
C GLU A 36 6.51 15.40 -5.56
N LYS A 37 6.36 14.08 -5.43
CA LYS A 37 6.22 13.15 -6.57
C LYS A 37 4.84 13.19 -7.25
N TYR A 38 3.77 13.48 -6.52
CA TYR A 38 2.39 13.26 -7.01
C TYR A 38 1.62 14.53 -7.39
N GLY A 39 2.15 15.75 -7.19
CA GLY A 39 1.61 17.02 -7.72
C GLY A 39 0.09 17.21 -7.50
N ALA A 40 -0.61 17.71 -8.53
CA ALA A 40 -2.04 18.02 -8.46
C ALA A 40 -2.98 16.79 -8.39
N GLU A 41 -2.55 15.62 -8.90
CA GLU A 41 -3.28 14.35 -8.75
C GLU A 41 -3.18 13.80 -7.31
N ALA A 42 -2.42 14.48 -6.46
CA ALA A 42 -2.10 14.11 -5.11
C ALA A 42 -3.33 13.89 -4.20
N LYS A 43 -4.48 14.50 -4.50
CA LYS A 43 -5.60 14.50 -3.53
C LYS A 43 -6.21 13.11 -3.34
N SER A 44 -6.47 12.39 -4.43
CA SER A 44 -6.97 11.01 -4.37
C SER A 44 -5.95 10.06 -3.78
N PHE A 45 -4.68 10.19 -4.21
CA PHE A 45 -3.57 9.42 -3.66
C PHE A 45 -3.35 9.71 -2.18
N GLN A 46 -3.41 10.98 -1.75
CA GLN A 46 -3.27 11.35 -0.33
C GLN A 46 -4.33 10.71 0.55
N ILE A 47 -5.58 10.59 0.07
CA ILE A 47 -6.66 9.91 0.80
C ILE A 47 -6.33 8.43 0.97
N ALA A 48 -6.00 7.74 -0.13
CA ALA A 48 -5.69 6.30 -0.11
C ALA A 48 -4.44 5.98 0.73
N TYR A 49 -3.36 6.73 0.52
CA TYR A 49 -2.10 6.54 1.27
C TYR A 49 -2.24 6.95 2.73
N GLY A 50 -3.00 8.01 3.04
CA GLY A 50 -3.31 8.41 4.41
C GLY A 50 -4.04 7.31 5.17
N PHE A 51 -5.10 6.78 4.57
CA PHE A 51 -5.84 5.63 5.11
C PHE A 51 -4.93 4.41 5.35
N PHE A 52 -4.12 4.04 4.34
CA PHE A 52 -3.24 2.88 4.45
C PHE A 52 -2.21 3.04 5.57
N ARG A 53 -1.61 4.23 5.68
CA ARG A 53 -0.64 4.54 6.74
C ARG A 53 -1.25 4.42 8.13
N GLU A 54 -2.47 4.93 8.33
CA GLU A 54 -3.19 4.80 9.59
C GLU A 54 -3.48 3.32 9.91
N LEU A 55 -3.98 2.57 8.95
CA LEU A 55 -4.25 1.15 9.09
C LEU A 55 -2.98 0.35 9.42
N MET A 56 -1.87 0.68 8.77
CA MET A 56 -0.58 0.05 9.05
C MET A 56 -0.07 0.40 10.45
N ALA A 57 -0.18 1.65 10.87
CA ALA A 57 0.24 2.07 12.21
C ALA A 57 -0.57 1.40 13.33
N GLU A 58 -1.85 1.11 13.09
CA GLU A 58 -2.69 0.35 14.03
C GLU A 58 -2.27 -1.12 14.15
N ARG A 59 -1.76 -1.72 13.07
CA ARG A 59 -1.40 -3.14 13.01
C ARG A 59 0.05 -3.40 13.34
N ILE A 60 0.92 -2.53 12.84
CA ILE A 60 2.37 -2.57 13.02
C ILE A 60 2.79 -1.14 13.36
N PRO A 61 2.80 -0.75 14.64
CA PRO A 61 3.20 0.60 15.03
C PRO A 61 4.61 0.94 14.54
N PRO A 62 4.83 2.14 13.97
CA PRO A 62 6.16 2.58 13.61
C PRO A 62 7.03 2.73 14.87
N GLU A 63 8.30 2.35 14.80
CA GLU A 63 9.21 2.47 15.95
C GLU A 63 9.60 3.93 16.20
N THR A 64 9.99 4.64 15.15
CA THR A 64 10.39 6.05 15.22
C THR A 64 10.22 6.71 13.87
N GLY A 65 9.50 7.84 13.79
CA GLY A 65 9.58 8.79 12.68
C GLY A 65 9.35 8.31 11.26
N GLU A 66 8.90 7.06 11.08
CA GLU A 66 8.52 6.54 9.79
C GLU A 66 7.23 7.22 9.32
N GLU A 67 7.32 7.91 8.20
CA GLU A 67 6.20 8.70 7.72
C GLU A 67 5.40 8.01 6.63
N SER A 68 6.05 7.10 5.88
CA SER A 68 5.42 6.33 4.81
C SER A 68 6.06 4.96 4.68
N PRO A 69 5.30 3.92 4.35
CA PRO A 69 5.86 2.59 4.14
C PRO A 69 6.57 2.45 2.80
N TYR A 70 7.51 1.52 2.73
CA TYR A 70 8.00 0.94 1.48
C TYR A 70 7.01 -0.09 0.95
N TRP A 71 6.90 -0.15 -0.37
CA TRP A 71 6.05 -1.08 -1.10
C TRP A 71 6.91 -2.18 -1.72
N LEU A 72 6.58 -3.42 -1.40
CA LEU A 72 7.26 -4.59 -1.90
C LEU A 72 6.27 -5.53 -2.57
N HIS A 73 6.79 -6.46 -3.36
CA HIS A 73 6.00 -7.38 -4.17
C HIS A 73 6.44 -8.82 -3.94
N GLY A 74 5.53 -9.77 -4.13
CA GLY A 74 5.82 -11.20 -3.99
C GLY A 74 6.69 -11.77 -5.12
N THR A 75 6.85 -11.02 -6.23
CA THR A 75 7.67 -11.41 -7.38
C THR A 75 8.50 -10.25 -7.92
N ALA A 76 9.62 -10.55 -8.57
CA ALA A 76 10.45 -9.55 -9.25
C ALA A 76 9.68 -8.84 -10.38
N LEU A 77 8.81 -9.59 -11.10
CA LEU A 77 7.96 -9.04 -12.16
C LEU A 77 6.93 -8.04 -11.57
N GLY A 78 6.33 -8.37 -10.43
CA GLY A 78 5.41 -7.49 -9.72
C GLY A 78 6.05 -6.16 -9.31
N ALA A 79 7.35 -6.15 -9.01
CA ALA A 79 8.11 -4.93 -8.72
C ALA A 79 8.33 -4.03 -9.97
N GLY A 80 7.90 -4.46 -11.15
CA GLY A 80 8.00 -3.73 -12.41
C GLY A 80 9.40 -3.74 -13.04
N VAL A 81 9.50 -3.09 -14.19
CA VAL A 81 10.77 -2.90 -14.92
C VAL A 81 10.97 -1.41 -15.15
N TYR A 82 11.77 -0.77 -14.30
CA TYR A 82 12.12 0.64 -14.41
C TYR A 82 13.64 0.73 -14.60
N GLY A 83 14.09 1.28 -15.73
CA GLY A 83 15.47 1.23 -16.18
C GLY A 83 16.48 1.96 -15.28
N ASP A 84 16.01 2.88 -14.43
CA ASP A 84 16.80 3.71 -13.52
C ASP A 84 16.75 3.26 -12.05
N ARG A 85 16.22 2.04 -11.79
CA ARG A 85 16.01 1.55 -10.42
C ARG A 85 16.59 0.16 -10.22
N GLN A 86 17.32 0.01 -9.14
CA GLN A 86 17.91 -1.24 -8.71
C GLN A 86 16.84 -2.16 -8.09
N LEU A 87 16.82 -3.43 -8.52
CA LEU A 87 16.01 -4.45 -7.88
C LEU A 87 16.69 -4.87 -6.56
N LEU A 88 15.98 -4.70 -5.46
CA LEU A 88 16.36 -5.23 -4.16
C LEU A 88 15.49 -6.44 -3.84
N VAL A 89 16.14 -7.50 -3.35
CA VAL A 89 15.50 -8.73 -2.88
C VAL A 89 15.71 -8.82 -1.39
N LEU A 90 14.62 -8.94 -0.63
CA LEU A 90 14.66 -8.96 0.82
C LEU A 90 13.99 -10.21 1.37
N ASN A 91 14.64 -10.83 2.35
CA ASN A 91 14.05 -11.87 3.18
C ASN A 91 13.58 -11.25 4.50
N ALA A 92 12.39 -10.66 4.49
CA ALA A 92 11.87 -9.87 5.60
C ALA A 92 11.07 -10.70 6.60
N PRO A 93 11.14 -10.41 7.91
CA PRO A 93 10.27 -11.04 8.91
C PRO A 93 8.80 -10.76 8.61
N ARG A 94 7.96 -11.78 8.60
CA ARG A 94 6.52 -11.62 8.31
C ARG A 94 5.82 -10.69 9.29
N LYS A 95 6.25 -10.62 10.52
CA LYS A 95 5.69 -9.74 11.55
C LYS A 95 5.86 -8.25 11.24
N ASP A 96 6.89 -7.89 10.46
CA ASP A 96 7.19 -6.51 10.08
C ASP A 96 6.46 -6.10 8.79
N CYS A 97 5.74 -7.04 8.16
CA CYS A 97 5.08 -6.88 6.87
C CYS A 97 3.56 -6.78 7.03
N LEU A 98 2.96 -5.77 6.43
CA LEU A 98 1.51 -5.72 6.23
C LEU A 98 1.18 -6.19 4.81
N PHE A 99 0.47 -7.33 4.70
CA PHE A 99 0.19 -7.98 3.42
C PHE A 99 -1.17 -7.62 2.85
N PHE A 100 -1.23 -7.46 1.54
CA PHE A 100 -2.47 -7.19 0.80
C PHE A 100 -2.34 -7.60 -0.67
N ASP A 101 -3.47 -7.67 -1.38
CA ASP A 101 -3.53 -7.95 -2.81
C ASP A 101 -3.48 -6.66 -3.61
N SER A 102 -2.62 -6.59 -4.64
CA SER A 102 -2.46 -5.42 -5.50
C SER A 102 -3.75 -5.01 -6.23
N ARG A 103 -4.61 -5.97 -6.56
CA ARG A 103 -5.91 -5.73 -7.20
C ARG A 103 -6.86 -4.98 -6.27
N ARG A 104 -6.87 -5.35 -4.97
CA ARG A 104 -7.63 -4.65 -3.92
C ARG A 104 -7.07 -3.26 -3.66
N TRP A 105 -5.74 -3.13 -3.63
CA TRP A 105 -5.09 -1.84 -3.49
C TRP A 105 -5.42 -0.89 -4.65
N ASN A 106 -5.47 -1.38 -5.88
CA ASN A 106 -5.88 -0.57 -7.03
C ASN A 106 -7.30 -0.01 -6.90
N ARG A 107 -8.23 -0.75 -6.29
CA ARG A 107 -9.57 -0.21 -6.00
C ARG A 107 -9.52 0.92 -4.95
N VAL A 108 -8.70 0.77 -3.92
CA VAL A 108 -8.48 1.83 -2.90
C VAL A 108 -7.87 3.08 -3.53
N LEU A 109 -6.87 2.95 -4.41
CA LEU A 109 -6.28 4.06 -5.16
C LEU A 109 -7.30 4.80 -6.05
N ASN A 110 -8.29 4.09 -6.58
CA ASN A 110 -9.39 4.67 -7.32
C ASN A 110 -10.55 5.16 -6.43
N LEU A 111 -10.35 5.19 -5.11
CA LEU A 111 -11.35 5.59 -4.10
C LEU A 111 -12.68 4.83 -4.25
N SER A 112 -12.62 3.59 -4.71
CA SER A 112 -13.78 2.71 -4.93
C SER A 112 -14.11 1.90 -3.68
N HIS A 113 -15.36 1.52 -3.53
CA HIS A 113 -15.77 0.54 -2.54
C HIS A 113 -15.05 -0.79 -2.74
N LEU A 114 -14.63 -1.44 -1.68
CA LEU A 114 -13.94 -2.71 -1.68
C LEU A 114 -14.84 -3.78 -1.07
N GLY A 115 -15.60 -4.49 -1.91
CA GLY A 115 -16.43 -5.60 -1.49
C GLY A 115 -15.59 -6.83 -1.13
N LYS A 116 -16.19 -7.75 -0.38
CA LYS A 116 -15.61 -9.07 -0.18
C LYS A 116 -15.61 -9.83 -1.51
N GLU A 117 -16.73 -9.73 -2.22
CA GLU A 117 -16.94 -10.31 -3.54
C GLU A 117 -17.34 -9.21 -4.54
N LYS A 118 -17.23 -9.53 -5.83
CA LYS A 118 -17.54 -8.60 -6.91
C LYS A 118 -18.99 -8.10 -6.90
N ASP A 119 -19.90 -8.96 -6.50
CA ASP A 119 -21.35 -8.65 -6.43
C ASP A 119 -21.63 -7.52 -5.42
N GLU A 120 -20.92 -7.48 -4.30
CA GLU A 120 -21.04 -6.40 -3.32
C GLU A 120 -20.52 -5.07 -3.89
N GLU A 121 -19.44 -5.11 -4.67
CA GLU A 121 -18.88 -3.95 -5.33
C GLU A 121 -19.86 -3.36 -6.36
N GLU A 122 -20.42 -4.22 -7.21
CA GLU A 122 -21.41 -3.85 -8.22
C GLU A 122 -22.71 -3.31 -7.59
N ALA A 123 -23.17 -3.92 -6.49
CA ALA A 123 -24.35 -3.44 -5.77
C ALA A 123 -24.13 -2.03 -5.20
N PHE A 124 -22.98 -1.78 -4.59
CA PHE A 124 -22.66 -0.47 -4.05
C PHE A 124 -22.49 0.59 -5.17
N GLU A 125 -21.84 0.25 -6.27
CA GLU A 125 -21.72 1.15 -7.43
C GLU A 125 -23.10 1.51 -8.02
N LYS A 126 -24.03 0.56 -8.07
CA LYS A 126 -25.40 0.80 -8.50
C LYS A 126 -26.15 1.74 -7.54
N GLU A 127 -25.92 1.63 -6.25
CA GLU A 127 -26.47 2.53 -5.25
C GLU A 127 -25.91 3.95 -5.43
N LEU A 128 -24.61 4.09 -5.60
CA LEU A 128 -23.98 5.40 -5.89
C LEU A 128 -24.58 6.08 -7.12
N ARG A 129 -24.80 5.34 -8.21
CA ARG A 129 -25.42 5.88 -9.43
C ARG A 129 -26.84 6.38 -9.19
N ARG A 130 -27.63 5.77 -8.30
CA ARG A 130 -28.98 6.23 -7.94
C ARG A 130 -28.98 7.61 -7.27
N VAL A 131 -27.89 7.95 -6.58
CA VAL A 131 -27.72 9.28 -5.94
C VAL A 131 -26.88 10.23 -6.80
N GLY A 132 -26.64 9.89 -8.08
CA GLY A 132 -25.93 10.77 -9.02
C GLY A 132 -24.40 10.71 -8.92
N VAL A 133 -23.84 9.71 -8.26
CA VAL A 133 -22.38 9.51 -8.14
C VAL A 133 -21.95 8.44 -9.14
N PHE A 134 -21.02 8.78 -10.01
CA PHE A 134 -20.51 7.89 -11.07
C PHE A 134 -19.09 7.38 -10.77
N HIS A 135 -18.35 8.07 -9.92
CA HIS A 135 -16.97 7.71 -9.53
C HIS A 135 -16.78 7.91 -8.03
N GLY A 136 -16.12 6.97 -7.39
CA GLY A 136 -15.83 7.02 -5.95
C GLY A 136 -15.11 8.31 -5.51
N SER A 137 -14.27 8.89 -6.37
CA SER A 137 -13.60 10.16 -6.11
C SER A 137 -14.57 11.32 -5.83
N GLN A 138 -15.75 11.34 -6.44
CA GLN A 138 -16.77 12.38 -6.20
C GLN A 138 -17.23 12.37 -4.73
N VAL A 139 -17.27 11.20 -4.11
CA VAL A 139 -17.65 11.03 -2.69
C VAL A 139 -16.65 11.72 -1.76
N PHE A 140 -15.36 11.68 -2.11
CA PHE A 140 -14.28 12.24 -1.29
C PHE A 140 -14.00 13.72 -1.59
N LEU A 141 -14.24 14.16 -2.82
CA LEU A 141 -13.92 15.51 -3.25
C LEU A 141 -15.04 16.52 -3.00
N THR A 142 -16.21 16.06 -2.53
CA THR A 142 -17.34 16.91 -2.18
C THR A 142 -17.82 16.61 -0.75
N PRO A 143 -18.48 17.56 -0.06
CA PRO A 143 -19.01 17.33 1.27
C PRO A 143 -20.35 16.58 1.30
N PHE A 144 -20.96 16.32 0.14
CA PHE A 144 -22.36 15.91 0.05
C PHE A 144 -22.67 14.43 0.34
N TYR A 145 -21.65 13.58 0.44
CA TYR A 145 -21.83 12.13 0.54
C TYR A 145 -21.13 11.52 1.77
N PRO A 146 -21.40 12.00 3.02
CA PRO A 146 -20.67 11.54 4.20
C PRO A 146 -20.91 10.07 4.51
N VAL A 147 -22.15 9.58 4.29
CA VAL A 147 -22.51 8.17 4.54
C VAL A 147 -21.79 7.24 3.57
N GLN A 148 -21.82 7.58 2.28
CA GLN A 148 -21.16 6.78 1.24
C GLN A 148 -19.64 6.79 1.44
N ARG A 149 -19.06 7.94 1.83
CA ARG A 149 -17.64 8.05 2.18
C ARG A 149 -17.27 7.12 3.31
N GLN A 150 -18.05 7.15 4.39
CA GLN A 150 -17.79 6.31 5.55
C GLN A 150 -17.89 4.82 5.19
N GLU A 151 -18.88 4.44 4.36
CA GLU A 151 -19.01 3.05 3.91
C GLU A 151 -17.82 2.61 3.05
N ILE A 152 -17.33 3.46 2.14
CA ILE A 152 -16.13 3.16 1.35
C ILE A 152 -14.93 2.94 2.29
N LEU A 153 -14.68 3.84 3.24
CA LEU A 153 -13.58 3.70 4.21
C LEU A 153 -13.71 2.43 5.06
N ASN A 154 -14.93 2.12 5.52
CA ASN A 154 -15.20 0.90 6.27
C ASN A 154 -14.96 -0.36 5.43
N SER A 155 -15.32 -0.34 4.14
CA SER A 155 -15.08 -1.45 3.22
C SER A 155 -13.58 -1.72 3.04
N TRP A 156 -12.75 -0.66 2.92
CA TRP A 156 -11.29 -0.79 2.87
C TRP A 156 -10.74 -1.42 4.15
N ARG A 157 -11.21 -0.95 5.32
CA ARG A 157 -10.77 -1.46 6.62
C ARG A 157 -11.09 -2.95 6.79
N ARG A 158 -12.25 -3.39 6.30
CA ARG A 158 -12.67 -4.80 6.39
C ARG A 158 -11.94 -5.71 5.39
N ASN A 159 -11.71 -5.23 4.17
CA ASN A 159 -11.40 -6.12 3.05
C ASN A 159 -10.02 -5.93 2.41
N LEU A 160 -9.25 -4.87 2.76
CA LEU A 160 -7.95 -4.63 2.12
C LEU A 160 -6.90 -5.66 2.55
N LEU A 161 -6.82 -5.97 3.86
CA LEU A 161 -5.79 -6.82 4.44
C LEU A 161 -6.16 -8.31 4.33
N ILE A 162 -6.41 -8.78 3.13
CA ILE A 162 -6.55 -10.20 2.85
C ILE A 162 -5.25 -10.66 2.24
N PRO A 163 -4.53 -11.63 2.88
CA PRO A 163 -3.34 -12.21 2.27
C PRO A 163 -3.69 -12.80 0.90
N PRO A 164 -3.00 -12.42 -0.16
CA PRO A 164 -3.27 -12.96 -1.49
C PRO A 164 -2.80 -14.42 -1.55
N GLU A 165 -3.58 -15.27 -2.21
CA GLU A 165 -3.22 -16.66 -2.46
C GLU A 165 -2.10 -16.76 -3.49
N GLU A 166 -2.04 -15.80 -4.41
CA GLU A 166 -1.09 -15.79 -5.52
C GLU A 166 0.02 -14.77 -5.30
N LEU A 167 1.28 -15.22 -5.31
CA LEU A 167 2.47 -14.38 -5.18
C LEU A 167 2.56 -13.28 -6.25
N ALA A 168 2.01 -13.51 -7.44
CA ALA A 168 1.97 -12.51 -8.52
C ALA A 168 1.24 -11.22 -8.14
N TYR A 169 0.24 -11.32 -7.25
CA TYR A 169 -0.55 -10.19 -6.78
C TYR A 169 -0.21 -9.77 -5.35
N LEU A 170 0.73 -10.48 -4.71
CA LEU A 170 1.17 -10.15 -3.35
C LEU A 170 1.86 -8.80 -3.33
N GLN A 171 1.38 -7.93 -2.47
CA GLN A 171 2.09 -6.75 -2.02
C GLN A 171 2.29 -6.78 -0.52
N ALA A 172 3.37 -6.17 -0.08
CA ALA A 172 3.68 -5.98 1.32
C ALA A 172 4.12 -4.54 1.57
N ALA A 173 3.74 -4.01 2.71
CA ALA A 173 4.23 -2.72 3.19
C ALA A 173 5.13 -2.92 4.40
N LEU A 174 6.27 -2.22 4.43
CA LEU A 174 7.20 -2.17 5.55
C LEU A 174 7.53 -0.71 5.87
N TRP A 175 7.64 -0.36 7.16
CA TRP A 175 8.03 0.99 7.56
C TRP A 175 9.47 1.35 7.13
N ARG A 176 10.35 0.35 7.06
CA ARG A 176 11.77 0.51 6.74
C ARG A 176 12.31 -0.66 5.96
N LEU A 177 13.43 -0.45 5.26
CA LEU A 177 14.24 -1.54 4.73
C LEU A 177 15.49 -1.67 5.59
N LYS A 178 15.90 -2.91 5.90
CA LYS A 178 17.10 -3.20 6.65
C LYS A 178 18.09 -3.98 5.79
N LYS A 179 19.38 -3.62 5.88
CA LYS A 179 20.47 -4.27 5.16
C LYS A 179 20.55 -5.77 5.47
N GLU A 180 20.30 -6.14 6.72
CA GLU A 180 20.32 -7.53 7.17
C GLU A 180 19.27 -8.43 6.49
N TRP A 181 18.24 -7.82 5.86
CA TRP A 181 17.22 -8.54 5.10
C TRP A 181 17.59 -8.73 3.63
N LEU A 182 18.62 -8.04 3.12
CA LEU A 182 19.03 -8.18 1.73
C LEU A 182 19.52 -9.61 1.47
N VAL A 183 19.01 -10.18 0.37
CA VAL A 183 19.50 -11.43 -0.18
C VAL A 183 20.61 -11.10 -1.17
N ASN A 184 21.82 -11.62 -0.89
CA ASN A 184 23.01 -11.46 -1.76
C ASN A 184 22.95 -12.40 -2.96
#